data_e6a886b256dcfc23dd8da3279c0ee93d
#
_entry.id   e6a886b256dcfc23dd8da3279c0ee93d
#
_cell.length_a   1.000
_cell.length_b   1.000
_cell.length_c   1.000
_cell.angle_alpha   90.00
_cell.angle_beta   90.00
_cell.angle_gamma   90.00
#
_symmetry.space_group_name_H-M   'P 1'
#
loop_
_entity.id
_entity.type
_entity.pdbx_description
1 polymer ?
#
loop_
_entity_poly.entity_id
_entity_poly.type
_entity_poly.pdbx_seq_one_letter_code
_entity_poly.pdbx_strand_id
1 'polypeptide(L)'
;MAKKKTVYHCSECGAEYPKWQGFCSQCGVWNSIEEEEIIVGKQDKPSRTFTAQSITASKPVRLGDIEQRSESRLSLGDPELDRVLGGGLVEGSFILLGGEPGIGKSTLILQTILRLPYKTLYVSGEESLSQLKMRADRIGGTNDDCLIYAETNLEKIIATALDTQPQILVIDSIQTIQTELSDSSPGSVSQIRECATALLKYAKTEGVAVLLIGHINKEGSIAGPKILEHTVDVVLQFDGDKHYMYRILRGQKNRFGSTAELGIYEMRQSGLRPVENPSEHLMTQSDLKLSGTAIAVAMEGVRPFLIETQALVSSAVYATPQRSSTGFDTRRMNMLLAVLEKRAGFKLIQKDVFLNIAGGIRLADPASDLAVITAVLSSSLDIALPEGVCLTGEVGLSGEVRPVSRIEQRIIEAQRIGFRALILPESNLHGLSTEGYTIRLIGVKTVEDAFRKLFRGE
;
A
#
# COMPACT_ATOMS: atom_id res chain seq x y z
N MET A 1 -0.14 30.58 38.86
CA MET A 1 0.39 29.22 38.68
C MET A 1 -0.66 28.44 37.91
N ALA A 2 -0.36 28.04 36.70
CA ALA A 2 -1.25 27.20 35.87
C ALA A 2 -1.41 25.83 36.55
N LYS A 3 -2.66 25.37 36.72
CA LYS A 3 -2.92 24.02 37.25
C LYS A 3 -2.67 22.98 36.14
N LYS A 4 -1.71 22.11 36.34
CA LYS A 4 -1.53 20.93 35.51
C LYS A 4 -2.64 19.92 35.85
N LYS A 5 -3.29 19.37 34.81
CA LYS A 5 -4.25 18.27 34.95
C LYS A 5 -3.74 17.10 34.10
N THR A 6 -3.57 15.97 34.73
CA THR A 6 -3.23 14.74 34.04
C THR A 6 -4.48 14.08 33.47
N VAL A 7 -4.46 13.73 32.20
CA VAL A 7 -5.50 12.97 31.51
C VAL A 7 -4.84 11.75 30.87
N TYR A 8 -5.55 10.64 30.85
CA TYR A 8 -5.09 9.40 30.25
C TYR A 8 -5.87 9.15 28.96
N HIS A 9 -5.18 8.91 27.85
CA HIS A 9 -5.83 8.65 26.57
C HIS A 9 -5.31 7.36 25.94
N CYS A 10 -6.15 6.70 25.15
CA CYS A 10 -5.75 5.53 24.39
C CYS A 10 -5.01 5.96 23.11
N SER A 11 -3.78 5.50 22.92
CA SER A 11 -2.98 5.77 21.71
C SER A 11 -3.61 5.21 20.43
N GLU A 12 -4.49 4.21 20.53
CA GLU A 12 -5.10 3.54 19.39
C GLU A 12 -6.44 4.16 18.95
N CYS A 13 -7.30 4.54 19.91
CA CYS A 13 -8.65 5.03 19.58
C CYS A 13 -8.95 6.43 20.11
N GLY A 14 -8.01 7.05 20.85
CA GLY A 14 -8.19 8.38 21.41
C GLY A 14 -9.21 8.49 22.54
N ALA A 15 -9.69 7.37 23.11
CA ALA A 15 -10.61 7.40 24.22
C ALA A 15 -9.93 7.98 25.48
N GLU A 16 -10.58 8.95 26.14
CA GLU A 16 -10.05 9.60 27.32
C GLU A 16 -10.54 8.93 28.61
N TYR A 17 -9.64 8.80 29.60
CA TYR A 17 -9.92 8.21 30.88
C TYR A 17 -9.45 9.10 32.02
N PRO A 18 -10.19 9.16 33.13
CA PRO A 18 -9.81 9.98 34.28
C PRO A 18 -8.66 9.37 35.12
N LYS A 19 -8.32 8.11 34.86
CA LYS A 19 -7.24 7.36 35.51
C LYS A 19 -6.60 6.38 34.54
N TRP A 20 -5.33 6.09 34.76
CA TRP A 20 -4.65 5.04 34.00
C TRP A 20 -5.31 3.68 34.22
N GLN A 21 -5.44 2.94 33.13
CA GLN A 21 -5.90 1.53 33.13
C GLN A 21 -5.11 0.75 32.07
N GLY A 22 -4.79 -0.50 32.36
CA GLY A 22 -4.00 -1.35 31.45
C GLY A 22 -4.72 -1.80 30.18
N PHE A 23 -6.00 -1.46 30.03
CA PHE A 23 -6.88 -1.93 28.96
C PHE A 23 -7.83 -0.82 28.53
N CYS A 24 -7.92 -0.57 27.21
CA CYS A 24 -8.89 0.37 26.67
C CYS A 24 -10.25 -0.29 26.54
N SER A 25 -11.26 0.17 27.29
CA SER A 25 -12.61 -0.38 27.25
C SER A 25 -13.36 -0.09 25.94
N GLN A 26 -12.88 0.85 25.14
CA GLN A 26 -13.54 1.23 23.89
C GLN A 26 -13.02 0.45 22.67
N CYS A 27 -11.71 0.23 22.54
CA CYS A 27 -11.14 -0.52 21.41
C CYS A 27 -10.60 -1.90 21.77
N GLY A 28 -10.55 -2.28 23.05
CA GLY A 28 -10.15 -3.60 23.52
C GLY A 28 -8.62 -3.83 23.52
N VAL A 29 -7.80 -2.81 23.28
CA VAL A 29 -6.35 -2.96 23.20
C VAL A 29 -5.72 -2.81 24.60
N TRP A 30 -4.78 -3.70 24.93
CA TRP A 30 -4.00 -3.68 26.18
C TRP A 30 -2.79 -2.77 26.04
N ASN A 31 -2.37 -2.13 27.14
CA ASN A 31 -1.20 -1.25 27.23
C ASN A 31 -1.20 -0.07 26.24
N SER A 32 -2.37 0.40 25.85
CA SER A 32 -2.57 1.52 24.91
C SER A 32 -2.94 2.83 25.62
N ILE A 33 -2.96 2.87 26.94
CA ILE A 33 -3.31 4.07 27.71
C ILE A 33 -2.04 4.83 28.09
N GLU A 34 -1.91 6.04 27.54
CA GLU A 34 -0.78 6.94 27.77
C GLU A 34 -1.21 8.12 28.66
N GLU A 35 -0.26 8.63 29.45
CA GLU A 35 -0.45 9.76 30.33
C GLU A 35 -0.12 11.06 29.59
N GLU A 36 -1.02 12.03 29.62
CA GLU A 36 -0.80 13.35 29.03
C GLU A 36 -1.05 14.45 30.06
N GLU A 37 -0.09 15.36 30.26
CA GLU A 37 -0.24 16.53 31.11
C GLU A 37 -0.85 17.69 30.34
N ILE A 38 -2.07 18.09 30.68
CA ILE A 38 -2.75 19.26 30.12
C ILE A 38 -2.54 20.46 31.05
N ILE A 39 -2.00 21.55 30.52
CA ILE A 39 -1.86 22.82 31.26
C ILE A 39 -3.21 23.56 31.19
N VAL A 40 -3.96 23.52 32.26
CA VAL A 40 -5.22 24.28 32.36
C VAL A 40 -4.89 25.75 32.71
N GLY A 41 -4.72 26.57 31.67
CA GLY A 41 -4.72 28.01 31.79
C GLY A 41 -6.15 28.51 32.03
N LYS A 42 -6.34 29.47 32.93
CA LYS A 42 -7.58 30.28 32.97
C LYS A 42 -7.65 31.10 31.68
N GLN A 43 -8.26 30.55 30.66
CA GLN A 43 -8.83 31.39 29.62
C GLN A 43 -10.29 31.66 29.97
N ASP A 44 -10.63 32.93 30.02
CA ASP A 44 -12.02 33.36 29.88
C ASP A 44 -12.56 32.69 28.63
N LYS A 45 -13.50 31.78 28.80
CA LYS A 45 -14.21 31.18 27.68
C LYS A 45 -14.76 32.33 26.83
N PRO A 46 -14.30 32.55 25.59
CA PRO A 46 -15.10 33.34 24.69
C PRO A 46 -16.43 32.59 24.61
N SER A 47 -17.50 33.19 25.04
CA SER A 47 -18.85 32.67 24.86
C SER A 47 -18.96 32.38 23.37
N ARG A 48 -18.95 31.08 23.01
CA ARG A 48 -19.31 30.64 21.67
C ARG A 48 -20.80 30.95 21.48
N THR A 49 -21.13 32.18 21.35
CA THR A 49 -22.30 32.60 20.59
C THR A 49 -21.96 32.24 19.15
N PHE A 50 -22.37 31.07 18.73
CA PHE A 50 -22.61 30.82 17.32
C PHE A 50 -23.59 31.88 16.88
N THR A 51 -23.09 33.01 16.38
CA THR A 51 -23.91 33.96 15.68
C THR A 51 -24.52 33.21 14.50
N ALA A 52 -25.83 33.12 14.49
CA ALA A 52 -26.64 32.41 13.48
C ALA A 52 -26.44 32.92 12.04
N GLN A 53 -25.43 33.74 11.80
CA GLN A 53 -25.12 34.36 10.50
C GLN A 53 -24.16 33.57 9.60
N SER A 54 -23.60 32.44 10.05
CA SER A 54 -22.74 31.59 9.20
C SER A 54 -23.31 30.19 8.96
N ILE A 55 -24.53 29.92 9.38
CA ILE A 55 -25.24 28.72 8.94
C ILE A 55 -26.00 29.10 7.68
N THR A 56 -25.37 29.03 6.54
CA THR A 56 -26.09 28.76 5.29
C THR A 56 -26.74 27.40 5.50
N ALA A 57 -27.97 27.39 5.99
CA ALA A 57 -28.74 26.18 6.20
C ALA A 57 -28.91 25.52 4.84
N SER A 58 -28.10 24.47 4.59
CA SER A 58 -28.31 23.60 3.44
C SER A 58 -29.72 23.03 3.58
N LYS A 59 -30.62 23.42 2.68
CA LYS A 59 -31.97 22.86 2.66
C LYS A 59 -31.90 21.43 2.20
N PRO A 60 -32.66 20.51 2.81
CA PRO A 60 -32.75 19.15 2.30
C PRO A 60 -33.27 19.16 0.86
N VAL A 61 -32.61 18.43 -0.03
CA VAL A 61 -32.94 18.33 -1.46
C VAL A 61 -33.37 16.90 -1.72
N ARG A 62 -34.35 16.66 -2.58
CA ARG A 62 -34.75 15.32 -2.99
C ARG A 62 -33.63 14.70 -3.84
N LEU A 63 -33.37 13.41 -3.68
CA LEU A 63 -32.33 12.68 -4.43
C LEU A 63 -32.45 12.86 -5.94
N GLY A 64 -33.71 12.90 -6.47
CA GLY A 64 -33.97 13.09 -7.90
C GLY A 64 -33.71 14.53 -8.42
N ASP A 65 -33.60 15.50 -7.52
CA ASP A 65 -33.34 16.91 -7.87
C ASP A 65 -31.83 17.23 -7.81
N ILE A 66 -31.02 16.25 -7.41
CA ILE A 66 -29.55 16.39 -7.40
C ILE A 66 -29.04 16.14 -8.83
N GLU A 67 -28.60 17.19 -9.49
CA GLU A 67 -27.90 17.05 -10.75
C GLU A 67 -26.65 16.19 -10.54
N GLN A 68 -26.56 15.11 -11.28
CA GLN A 68 -25.37 14.24 -11.31
C GLN A 68 -24.25 15.03 -12.01
N ARG A 69 -23.53 15.86 -11.26
CA ARG A 69 -22.27 16.42 -11.74
C ARG A 69 -21.31 15.26 -11.90
N SER A 70 -20.83 15.02 -13.10
CA SER A 70 -19.69 14.13 -13.29
C SER A 70 -18.60 14.58 -12.34
N GLU A 71 -18.15 13.70 -11.45
CA GLU A 71 -17.07 14.03 -10.51
C GLU A 71 -15.88 14.55 -11.32
N SER A 72 -15.62 15.85 -11.22
CA SER A 72 -14.43 16.45 -11.82
C SER A 72 -13.20 15.85 -11.15
N ARG A 73 -12.37 15.18 -11.93
CA ARG A 73 -11.13 14.58 -11.45
C ARG A 73 -9.94 15.35 -12.01
N LEU A 74 -9.05 15.74 -11.13
CA LEU A 74 -7.78 16.34 -11.48
C LEU A 74 -6.76 15.20 -11.68
N SER A 75 -6.34 14.96 -12.92
CA SER A 75 -5.27 13.99 -13.18
C SER A 75 -3.95 14.48 -12.57
N LEU A 76 -3.24 13.59 -11.92
CA LEU A 76 -1.93 13.88 -11.32
C LEU A 76 -0.79 13.68 -12.32
N GLY A 77 -1.08 13.26 -13.55
CA GLY A 77 -0.05 13.00 -14.57
C GLY A 77 0.90 11.85 -14.21
N ASP A 78 0.58 11.11 -13.16
CA ASP A 78 1.28 9.90 -12.74
C ASP A 78 0.32 8.71 -12.89
N PRO A 79 0.56 7.80 -13.86
CA PRO A 79 -0.39 6.74 -14.19
C PRO A 79 -0.61 5.74 -13.04
N GLU A 80 0.39 5.54 -12.19
CA GLU A 80 0.26 4.63 -11.05
C GLU A 80 -0.52 5.27 -9.90
N LEU A 81 -0.32 6.57 -9.64
CA LEU A 81 -1.06 7.30 -8.62
C LEU A 81 -2.52 7.54 -9.06
N ASP A 82 -2.74 7.97 -10.29
CA ASP A 82 -4.09 8.15 -10.86
C ASP A 82 -4.88 6.83 -10.84
N ARG A 83 -4.24 5.69 -11.16
CA ARG A 83 -4.87 4.37 -11.08
C ARG A 83 -5.37 4.05 -9.68
N VAL A 84 -4.53 4.21 -8.66
CA VAL A 84 -4.90 3.90 -7.27
C VAL A 84 -5.98 4.84 -6.74
N LEU A 85 -6.00 6.08 -7.21
CA LEU A 85 -7.04 7.05 -6.89
C LEU A 85 -8.37 6.81 -7.65
N GLY A 86 -8.33 5.97 -8.70
CA GLY A 86 -9.50 5.71 -9.55
C GLY A 86 -9.68 6.74 -10.66
N GLY A 87 -8.59 7.34 -11.14
CA GLY A 87 -8.53 8.28 -12.26
C GLY A 87 -8.18 9.72 -11.89
N GLY A 88 -7.63 9.95 -10.70
CA GLY A 88 -7.18 11.27 -10.25
C GLY A 88 -7.85 11.77 -8.97
N LEU A 89 -7.50 12.99 -8.55
CA LEU A 89 -8.06 13.63 -7.36
C LEU A 89 -9.48 14.13 -7.63
N VAL A 90 -10.40 13.87 -6.71
CA VAL A 90 -11.74 14.45 -6.72
C VAL A 90 -11.71 15.80 -5.99
N GLU A 91 -12.36 16.81 -6.54
CA GLU A 91 -12.49 18.12 -5.90
C GLU A 91 -13.14 17.99 -4.51
N GLY A 92 -12.59 18.69 -3.53
CA GLY A 92 -13.04 18.60 -2.14
C GLY A 92 -12.74 17.25 -1.46
N SER A 93 -11.93 16.38 -2.08
CA SER A 93 -11.51 15.11 -1.47
C SER A 93 -10.48 15.34 -0.36
N PHE A 94 -10.53 14.47 0.64
CA PHE A 94 -9.62 14.47 1.78
C PHE A 94 -8.89 13.15 1.85
N ILE A 95 -7.58 13.18 1.57
CA ILE A 95 -6.77 12.00 1.28
C ILE A 95 -5.63 11.90 2.27
N LEU A 96 -5.38 10.70 2.80
CA LEU A 96 -4.24 10.39 3.65
C LEU A 96 -3.28 9.45 2.93
N LEU A 97 -2.02 9.86 2.82
CA LEU A 97 -0.91 9.02 2.38
C LEU A 97 -0.08 8.61 3.58
N GLY A 98 -0.24 7.35 4.03
CA GLY A 98 0.51 6.74 5.11
C GLY A 98 1.69 5.93 4.60
N GLY A 99 2.68 5.70 5.47
CA GLY A 99 3.84 4.84 5.17
C GLY A 99 4.97 5.07 6.17
N GLU A 100 5.95 4.14 6.20
CA GLU A 100 7.12 4.27 7.08
C GLU A 100 7.91 5.56 6.81
N PRO A 101 8.59 6.12 7.84
CA PRO A 101 9.52 7.23 7.65
C PRO A 101 10.62 6.88 6.65
N GLY A 102 10.88 7.76 5.69
CA GLY A 102 11.92 7.57 4.67
C GLY A 102 11.53 6.65 3.50
N ILE A 103 10.28 6.17 3.41
CA ILE A 103 9.82 5.31 2.30
C ILE A 103 9.70 6.07 0.95
N GLY A 104 9.53 7.40 0.99
CA GLY A 104 9.44 8.26 -0.19
C GLY A 104 8.12 9.01 -0.37
N LYS A 105 7.24 9.06 0.64
CA LYS A 105 5.93 9.76 0.58
C LYS A 105 6.04 11.21 0.12
N SER A 106 6.83 12.00 0.85
CA SER A 106 7.06 13.43 0.52
C SER A 106 7.70 13.60 -0.85
N THR A 107 8.58 12.67 -1.25
CA THR A 107 9.20 12.68 -2.59
C THR A 107 8.16 12.41 -3.67
N LEU A 108 7.27 11.43 -3.49
CA LEU A 108 6.20 11.12 -4.45
C LEU A 108 5.30 12.32 -4.66
N ILE A 109 4.81 12.92 -3.58
CA ILE A 109 3.86 14.03 -3.67
C ILE A 109 4.54 15.29 -4.24
N LEU A 110 5.74 15.65 -3.75
CA LEU A 110 6.47 16.81 -4.27
C LEU A 110 6.78 16.65 -5.76
N GLN A 111 7.27 15.50 -6.19
CA GLN A 111 7.53 15.18 -7.59
C GLN A 111 6.28 15.31 -8.47
N THR A 112 5.16 14.84 -7.96
CA THR A 112 3.88 14.90 -8.67
C THR A 112 3.44 16.35 -8.84
N ILE A 113 3.36 17.14 -7.77
CA ILE A 113 2.86 18.51 -7.82
C ILE A 113 3.75 19.46 -8.64
N LEU A 114 5.06 19.22 -8.69
CA LEU A 114 5.98 19.99 -9.52
C LEU A 114 5.78 19.80 -11.03
N ARG A 115 4.97 18.82 -11.44
CA ARG A 115 4.66 18.51 -12.85
C ARG A 115 3.23 18.86 -13.24
N LEU A 116 2.42 19.32 -12.28
CA LEU A 116 1.00 19.60 -12.50
C LEU A 116 0.79 21.03 -12.96
N PRO A 117 -0.22 21.26 -13.81
CA PRO A 117 -0.64 22.62 -14.20
C PRO A 117 -1.63 23.22 -13.19
N TYR A 118 -1.67 22.72 -11.96
CA TYR A 118 -2.65 23.14 -10.95
C TYR A 118 -2.00 24.00 -9.89
N LYS A 119 -2.70 25.05 -9.47
CA LYS A 119 -2.29 25.87 -8.35
C LYS A 119 -2.27 25.03 -7.08
N THR A 120 -1.11 24.89 -6.50
CA THR A 120 -0.88 24.00 -5.35
C THR A 120 -0.23 24.77 -4.21
N LEU A 121 -0.74 24.59 -3.00
CA LEU A 121 -0.09 25.04 -1.77
C LEU A 121 0.51 23.82 -1.05
N TYR A 122 1.84 23.74 -0.99
CA TYR A 122 2.55 22.72 -0.26
C TYR A 122 3.04 23.25 1.08
N VAL A 123 2.46 22.75 2.15
CA VAL A 123 2.80 23.13 3.53
C VAL A 123 3.73 22.07 4.11
N SER A 124 4.90 22.51 4.58
CA SER A 124 5.85 21.66 5.27
C SER A 124 5.99 22.08 6.73
N GLY A 125 5.75 21.13 7.62
CA GLY A 125 6.02 21.28 9.04
C GLY A 125 7.34 20.66 9.51
N GLU A 126 8.05 19.94 8.61
CA GLU A 126 9.29 19.22 8.95
C GLU A 126 10.52 19.80 8.27
N GLU A 127 10.39 20.23 7.03
CA GLU A 127 11.52 20.70 6.22
C GLU A 127 11.49 22.21 6.00
N SER A 128 12.66 22.82 6.02
CA SER A 128 12.83 24.22 5.67
C SER A 128 12.69 24.46 4.17
N LEU A 129 12.42 25.72 3.76
CA LEU A 129 12.31 26.10 2.35
C LEU A 129 13.55 25.73 1.55
N SER A 130 14.77 25.86 2.13
CA SER A 130 16.03 25.50 1.48
C SER A 130 16.16 24.00 1.26
N GLN A 131 15.74 23.17 2.20
CA GLN A 131 15.74 21.71 2.05
C GLN A 131 14.76 21.25 0.98
N LEU A 132 13.54 21.82 0.96
CA LEU A 132 12.55 21.55 -0.07
C LEU A 132 13.05 21.97 -1.46
N LYS A 133 13.73 23.13 -1.57
CA LYS A 133 14.32 23.59 -2.83
C LYS A 133 15.39 22.61 -3.33
N MET A 134 16.32 22.18 -2.48
CA MET A 134 17.33 21.17 -2.85
C MET A 134 16.69 19.85 -3.30
N ARG A 135 15.61 19.43 -2.65
CA ARG A 135 14.86 18.24 -3.04
C ARG A 135 14.19 18.43 -4.39
N ALA A 136 13.50 19.55 -4.61
CA ALA A 136 12.84 19.88 -5.87
C ALA A 136 13.84 19.91 -7.04
N ASP A 137 15.01 20.53 -6.86
CA ASP A 137 16.07 20.59 -7.87
C ASP A 137 16.61 19.19 -8.24
N ARG A 138 16.71 18.30 -7.26
CA ARG A 138 17.13 16.90 -7.47
C ARG A 138 16.08 16.07 -8.23
N ILE A 139 14.81 16.28 -7.94
CA ILE A 139 13.69 15.54 -8.54
C ILE A 139 13.44 16.01 -9.97
N GLY A 140 13.65 17.30 -10.22
CA GLY A 140 13.29 17.95 -11.48
C GLY A 140 11.79 18.19 -11.62
N GLY A 141 11.43 19.10 -12.50
CA GLY A 141 10.07 19.58 -12.70
C GLY A 141 9.93 21.01 -12.21
N THR A 142 9.08 21.77 -12.87
CA THR A 142 8.75 23.15 -12.52
C THR A 142 7.25 23.35 -12.62
N ASN A 143 6.66 23.82 -11.54
CA ASN A 143 5.29 24.32 -11.52
C ASN A 143 5.35 25.72 -10.92
N ASP A 144 5.18 26.73 -11.74
CA ASP A 144 5.26 28.13 -11.33
C ASP A 144 4.10 28.51 -10.38
N ASP A 145 3.01 27.77 -10.39
CA ASP A 145 1.85 27.92 -9.52
C ASP A 145 1.95 27.06 -8.24
N CYS A 146 3.09 26.43 -7.97
CA CYS A 146 3.33 25.70 -6.73
C CYS A 146 3.92 26.61 -5.66
N LEU A 147 3.11 26.96 -4.68
CA LEU A 147 3.48 27.74 -3.52
C LEU A 147 3.99 26.82 -2.39
N ILE A 148 5.16 27.12 -1.85
CA ILE A 148 5.76 26.37 -0.73
C ILE A 148 5.65 27.21 0.53
N TYR A 149 5.15 26.61 1.61
CA TYR A 149 4.92 27.29 2.88
C TYR A 149 5.47 26.49 4.05
N ALA A 150 6.47 27.00 4.75
CA ALA A 150 7.01 26.37 5.96
C ALA A 150 6.27 26.93 7.18
N GLU A 151 5.26 26.21 7.66
CA GLU A 151 4.41 26.61 8.78
C GLU A 151 3.81 25.37 9.47
N THR A 152 3.58 25.48 10.79
CA THR A 152 2.95 24.44 11.60
C THR A 152 1.64 24.87 12.24
N ASN A 153 1.35 26.17 12.30
CA ASN A 153 0.12 26.71 12.85
C ASN A 153 -1.03 26.57 11.86
N LEU A 154 -2.06 25.80 12.22
CA LEU A 154 -3.20 25.46 11.37
C LEU A 154 -3.99 26.71 10.94
N GLU A 155 -4.20 27.66 11.85
CA GLU A 155 -4.98 28.87 11.60
C GLU A 155 -4.33 29.71 10.50
N LYS A 156 -3.00 29.84 10.52
CA LYS A 156 -2.24 30.54 9.47
C LYS A 156 -2.27 29.77 8.15
N ILE A 157 -2.17 28.45 8.21
CA ILE A 157 -2.25 27.59 7.01
C ILE A 157 -3.60 27.77 6.32
N ILE A 158 -4.71 27.71 7.07
CA ILE A 158 -6.05 27.88 6.50
C ILE A 158 -6.24 29.31 5.97
N ALA A 159 -5.77 30.35 6.71
CA ALA A 159 -5.84 31.72 6.24
C ALA A 159 -5.09 31.92 4.91
N THR A 160 -3.86 31.37 4.80
CA THR A 160 -3.08 31.43 3.56
C THR A 160 -3.74 30.64 2.43
N ALA A 161 -4.34 29.48 2.74
CA ALA A 161 -5.06 28.69 1.74
C ALA A 161 -6.33 29.40 1.23
N LEU A 162 -7.04 30.13 2.08
CA LEU A 162 -8.18 30.95 1.67
C LEU A 162 -7.77 32.14 0.79
N ASP A 163 -6.64 32.78 1.10
CA ASP A 163 -6.11 33.91 0.33
C ASP A 163 -5.55 33.45 -1.03
N THR A 164 -4.81 32.35 -1.06
CA THR A 164 -4.18 31.83 -2.28
C THR A 164 -5.12 31.05 -3.17
N GLN A 165 -6.21 30.51 -2.65
CA GLN A 165 -7.19 29.67 -3.38
C GLN A 165 -6.54 28.56 -4.24
N PRO A 166 -5.80 27.61 -3.63
CA PRO A 166 -5.20 26.52 -4.36
C PRO A 166 -6.27 25.50 -4.79
N GLN A 167 -6.00 24.75 -5.86
CA GLN A 167 -6.80 23.59 -6.25
C GLN A 167 -6.41 22.35 -5.42
N ILE A 168 -5.14 22.31 -4.99
CA ILE A 168 -4.57 21.22 -4.19
C ILE A 168 -3.84 21.82 -2.99
N LEU A 169 -4.16 21.32 -1.79
CA LEU A 169 -3.44 21.62 -0.56
C LEU A 169 -2.72 20.37 -0.07
N VAL A 170 -1.42 20.44 0.11
CA VAL A 170 -0.60 19.34 0.66
C VAL A 170 -0.13 19.72 2.06
N ILE A 171 -0.25 18.79 3.01
CA ILE A 171 0.24 18.92 4.39
C ILE A 171 1.29 17.84 4.65
N ASP A 172 2.52 18.23 4.86
CA ASP A 172 3.68 17.33 5.08
C ASP A 172 4.45 17.71 6.38
N SER A 173 4.18 17.07 7.52
CA SER A 173 3.22 16.01 7.80
C SER A 173 2.12 16.48 8.75
N ILE A 174 1.01 15.75 8.82
CA ILE A 174 -0.09 16.07 9.75
C ILE A 174 0.34 16.02 11.23
N GLN A 175 1.40 15.24 11.55
CA GLN A 175 1.92 15.11 12.89
C GLN A 175 2.60 16.39 13.43
N THR A 176 3.03 17.26 12.56
CA THR A 176 3.72 18.50 12.94
C THR A 176 2.77 19.70 13.03
N ILE A 177 1.55 19.57 12.49
CA ILE A 177 0.57 20.64 12.51
C ILE A 177 -0.09 20.75 13.88
N GLN A 178 -0.26 21.98 14.34
CA GLN A 178 -0.86 22.28 15.64
C GLN A 178 -1.92 23.39 15.50
N THR A 179 -2.94 23.32 16.34
CA THR A 179 -3.99 24.34 16.47
C THR A 179 -3.97 24.94 17.87
N GLU A 180 -4.18 26.24 17.97
CA GLU A 180 -4.33 26.95 19.25
C GLU A 180 -5.66 26.61 19.95
N LEU A 181 -6.58 25.94 19.26
CA LEU A 181 -7.87 25.52 19.82
C LEU A 181 -7.77 24.30 20.74
N SER A 182 -6.63 23.60 20.73
CA SER A 182 -6.37 22.44 21.56
C SER A 182 -5.19 22.68 22.49
N ASP A 183 -5.38 22.43 23.78
CA ASP A 183 -4.32 22.55 24.80
C ASP A 183 -3.37 21.33 24.82
N SER A 184 -3.60 20.34 23.94
CA SER A 184 -2.81 19.12 23.85
C SER A 184 -1.46 19.38 23.18
N SER A 185 -0.46 18.56 23.50
CA SER A 185 0.89 18.69 22.91
C SER A 185 0.89 18.48 21.39
N PRO A 186 1.76 19.18 20.64
CA PRO A 186 1.94 18.94 19.21
C PRO A 186 2.23 17.46 18.92
N GLY A 187 1.60 16.91 17.87
CA GLY A 187 1.75 15.51 17.49
C GLY A 187 0.93 14.53 18.32
N SER A 188 0.23 14.99 19.37
CA SER A 188 -0.70 14.14 20.11
C SER A 188 -1.90 13.77 19.26
N VAL A 189 -2.55 12.66 19.62
CA VAL A 189 -3.75 12.14 18.95
C VAL A 189 -4.86 13.19 18.90
N SER A 190 -5.04 13.94 19.95
CA SER A 190 -6.03 15.01 20.07
C SER A 190 -5.75 16.15 19.10
N GLN A 191 -4.51 16.64 19.04
CA GLN A 191 -4.08 17.67 18.09
C GLN A 191 -4.29 17.25 16.64
N ILE A 192 -3.82 16.03 16.29
CA ILE A 192 -3.95 15.48 14.93
C ILE A 192 -5.43 15.41 14.52
N ARG A 193 -6.30 14.97 15.44
CA ARG A 193 -7.74 14.88 15.19
C ARG A 193 -8.39 16.25 14.95
N GLU A 194 -8.09 17.24 15.79
CA GLU A 194 -8.62 18.59 15.65
C GLU A 194 -8.15 19.24 14.34
N CYS A 195 -6.84 19.14 14.03
CA CYS A 195 -6.29 19.66 12.79
C CYS A 195 -6.92 18.98 11.55
N ALA A 196 -7.05 17.65 11.56
CA ALA A 196 -7.67 16.92 10.47
C ALA A 196 -9.15 17.27 10.28
N THR A 197 -9.88 17.49 11.38
CA THR A 197 -11.30 17.89 11.33
C THR A 197 -11.47 19.29 10.70
N ALA A 198 -10.60 20.24 11.05
CA ALA A 198 -10.63 21.58 10.47
C ALA A 198 -10.24 21.56 8.97
N LEU A 199 -9.21 20.79 8.61
CA LEU A 199 -8.79 20.62 7.21
C LEU A 199 -9.87 19.91 6.36
N LEU A 200 -10.54 18.90 6.91
CA LEU A 200 -11.69 18.27 6.25
C LEU A 200 -12.81 19.27 5.96
N LYS A 201 -13.14 20.09 6.97
CA LYS A 201 -14.15 21.14 6.79
C LYS A 201 -13.75 22.11 5.68
N TYR A 202 -12.49 22.56 5.68
CA TYR A 202 -11.93 23.42 4.62
C TYR A 202 -12.07 22.75 3.25
N ALA A 203 -11.60 21.49 3.10
CA ALA A 203 -11.69 20.74 1.85
C ALA A 203 -13.13 20.71 1.31
N LYS A 204 -14.12 20.38 2.16
CA LYS A 204 -15.53 20.25 1.76
C LYS A 204 -16.21 21.58 1.47
N THR A 205 -15.83 22.65 2.17
CA THR A 205 -16.45 23.98 2.00
C THR A 205 -15.91 24.69 0.76
N GLU A 206 -14.59 24.63 0.56
CA GLU A 206 -13.91 25.34 -0.54
C GLU A 206 -13.76 24.51 -1.82
N GLY A 207 -14.08 23.20 -1.78
CA GLY A 207 -13.91 22.29 -2.93
C GLY A 207 -12.45 21.96 -3.23
N VAL A 208 -11.52 22.20 -2.30
CA VAL A 208 -10.08 21.98 -2.49
C VAL A 208 -9.72 20.54 -2.16
N ALA A 209 -8.95 19.89 -3.05
CA ALA A 209 -8.41 18.57 -2.75
C ALA A 209 -7.27 18.68 -1.72
N VAL A 210 -7.41 17.99 -0.58
CA VAL A 210 -6.41 18.04 0.51
C VAL A 210 -5.71 16.71 0.64
N LEU A 211 -4.38 16.73 0.51
CA LEU A 211 -3.49 15.58 0.65
C LEU A 211 -2.73 15.70 1.99
N LEU A 212 -2.98 14.78 2.90
CA LEU A 212 -2.24 14.64 4.14
C LEU A 212 -1.16 13.58 4.01
N ILE A 213 0.06 13.90 4.37
CA ILE A 213 1.15 12.94 4.55
C ILE A 213 1.21 12.57 6.03
N GLY A 214 1.26 11.26 6.32
CA GLY A 214 1.34 10.74 7.67
C GLY A 214 2.36 9.60 7.81
N HIS A 215 2.86 9.38 9.03
CA HIS A 215 3.76 8.27 9.36
C HIS A 215 2.98 7.09 9.94
N ILE A 216 3.40 5.86 9.62
CA ILE A 216 2.87 4.63 10.21
C ILE A 216 3.86 4.14 11.29
N ASN A 217 3.33 3.49 12.34
CA ASN A 217 4.13 2.81 13.34
C ASN A 217 4.73 1.51 12.78
N LYS A 218 5.78 0.97 13.45
CA LYS A 218 6.45 -0.29 13.07
C LYS A 218 5.52 -1.51 12.96
N GLU A 219 4.33 -1.44 13.52
CA GLU A 219 3.29 -2.48 13.47
C GLU A 219 2.38 -2.36 12.22
N GLY A 220 2.67 -1.42 11.30
CA GLY A 220 1.88 -1.20 10.09
C GLY A 220 0.58 -0.43 10.31
N SER A 221 0.31 0.03 11.54
CA SER A 221 -0.78 0.95 11.85
C SER A 221 -0.33 2.39 11.65
N ILE A 222 -1.19 3.26 11.13
CA ILE A 222 -0.88 4.68 10.97
C ILE A 222 -0.62 5.25 12.37
N ALA A 223 0.57 5.86 12.55
CA ALA A 223 0.93 6.54 13.78
C ALA A 223 0.06 7.79 13.95
N GLY A 224 -0.87 7.69 14.83
CA GLY A 224 -2.03 8.53 14.97
C GLY A 224 -3.27 7.68 14.71
N PRO A 225 -4.38 7.95 15.39
CA PRO A 225 -5.41 6.95 15.57
C PRO A 225 -6.04 6.53 14.25
N LYS A 226 -6.54 5.31 14.20
CA LYS A 226 -7.55 4.82 13.24
C LYS A 226 -8.68 5.82 12.98
N ILE A 227 -8.80 6.83 13.80
CA ILE A 227 -9.68 7.99 13.67
C ILE A 227 -9.44 8.74 12.35
N LEU A 228 -8.20 8.90 11.88
CA LEU A 228 -7.95 9.56 10.60
C LEU A 228 -8.46 8.71 9.43
N GLU A 229 -8.33 7.39 9.49
CA GLU A 229 -8.84 6.48 8.46
C GLU A 229 -10.35 6.60 8.29
N HIS A 230 -11.08 6.83 9.39
CA HIS A 230 -12.53 7.04 9.32
C HIS A 230 -12.91 8.43 8.83
N THR A 231 -12.08 9.43 9.10
CA THR A 231 -12.33 10.83 8.78
C THR A 231 -12.07 11.15 7.30
N VAL A 232 -11.03 10.55 6.70
CA VAL A 232 -10.65 10.82 5.31
C VAL A 232 -11.52 10.05 4.30
N ASP A 233 -11.59 10.53 3.07
CA ASP A 233 -12.29 9.86 1.97
C ASP A 233 -11.45 8.73 1.36
N VAL A 234 -10.13 8.93 1.29
CA VAL A 234 -9.17 7.99 0.70
C VAL A 234 -8.00 7.79 1.67
N VAL A 235 -7.61 6.54 1.88
CA VAL A 235 -6.39 6.14 2.60
C VAL A 235 -5.50 5.41 1.62
N LEU A 236 -4.34 5.95 1.38
CA LEU A 236 -3.27 5.34 0.60
C LEU A 236 -2.16 4.89 1.55
N GLN A 237 -1.66 3.70 1.35
CA GLN A 237 -0.51 3.17 2.08
C GLN A 237 0.65 2.98 1.14
N PHE A 238 1.80 3.55 1.48
CA PHE A 238 3.03 3.43 0.71
C PHE A 238 3.97 2.48 1.44
N ASP A 239 4.12 1.27 0.88
CA ASP A 239 4.87 0.17 1.44
C ASP A 239 6.16 -0.10 0.65
N GLY A 240 7.09 -0.77 1.28
CA GLY A 240 8.32 -1.25 0.66
C GLY A 240 9.43 -1.43 1.69
N ASP A 241 10.35 -2.32 1.41
CA ASP A 241 11.55 -2.49 2.22
C ASP A 241 12.62 -1.48 1.74
N LYS A 242 13.33 -0.85 2.67
CA LYS A 242 14.40 0.12 2.38
C LYS A 242 15.57 -0.48 1.58
N HIS A 243 15.72 -1.79 1.64
CA HIS A 243 16.77 -2.53 0.93
C HIS A 243 16.40 -2.89 -0.51
N TYR A 244 15.12 -2.74 -0.90
CA TYR A 244 14.65 -3.06 -2.24
C TYR A 244 14.34 -1.81 -3.06
N MET A 245 14.47 -1.93 -4.38
CA MET A 245 14.28 -0.81 -5.32
C MET A 245 12.81 -0.41 -5.48
N TYR A 246 11.88 -1.34 -5.24
CA TYR A 246 10.46 -1.11 -5.50
C TYR A 246 9.70 -0.65 -4.27
N ARG A 247 8.70 0.21 -4.52
CA ARG A 247 7.71 0.69 -3.55
C ARG A 247 6.34 0.42 -4.11
N ILE A 248 5.40 0.05 -3.24
CA ILE A 248 4.03 -0.28 -3.62
C ILE A 248 3.10 0.69 -2.94
N LEU A 249 2.25 1.34 -3.73
CA LEU A 249 1.18 2.20 -3.28
C LEU A 249 -0.13 1.42 -3.31
N ARG A 250 -0.82 1.30 -2.17
CA ARG A 250 -2.08 0.56 -2.02
C ARG A 250 -3.20 1.48 -1.56
N GLY A 251 -4.39 1.28 -2.11
CA GLY A 251 -5.61 1.86 -1.57
C GLY A 251 -6.13 1.02 -0.40
N GLN A 252 -6.11 1.53 0.82
CA GLN A 252 -6.73 0.88 1.99
C GLN A 252 -8.21 1.25 2.11
N LYS A 253 -8.55 2.47 1.70
CA LYS A 253 -9.91 3.00 1.63
C LYS A 253 -10.01 3.95 0.45
N ASN A 254 -11.07 3.85 -0.33
CA ASN A 254 -11.35 4.78 -1.42
C ASN A 254 -12.86 4.91 -1.62
N ARG A 255 -13.43 6.09 -1.32
CA ARG A 255 -14.86 6.37 -1.53
C ARG A 255 -15.20 6.67 -3.00
N PHE A 256 -14.18 6.96 -3.81
CA PHE A 256 -14.31 7.39 -5.20
C PHE A 256 -13.88 6.31 -6.21
N GLY A 257 -13.41 5.17 -5.73
CA GLY A 257 -12.90 4.11 -6.59
C GLY A 257 -12.64 2.79 -5.87
N SER A 258 -12.02 1.87 -6.60
CA SER A 258 -11.64 0.56 -6.08
C SER A 258 -10.43 0.66 -5.14
N THR A 259 -10.42 -0.11 -4.06
CA THR A 259 -9.23 -0.31 -3.21
C THR A 259 -8.36 -1.48 -3.69
N ALA A 260 -8.78 -2.18 -4.72
CA ALA A 260 -8.05 -3.32 -5.25
C ALA A 260 -6.91 -2.93 -6.22
N GLU A 261 -6.85 -1.64 -6.61
CA GLU A 261 -5.77 -1.13 -7.46
C GLU A 261 -4.50 -0.87 -6.66
N LEU A 262 -3.36 -1.01 -7.33
CA LEU A 262 -2.07 -0.68 -6.75
C LEU A 262 -1.16 0.03 -7.76
N GLY A 263 -0.28 0.87 -7.21
CA GLY A 263 0.79 1.54 -7.95
C GLY A 263 2.15 0.96 -7.58
N ILE A 264 3.03 0.80 -8.55
CA ILE A 264 4.39 0.31 -8.34
C ILE A 264 5.38 1.37 -8.79
N TYR A 265 6.32 1.67 -7.91
CA TYR A 265 7.37 2.67 -8.15
C TYR A 265 8.75 2.08 -7.94
N GLU A 266 9.69 2.50 -8.76
CA GLU A 266 11.11 2.27 -8.56
C GLU A 266 11.75 3.49 -7.90
N MET A 267 12.46 3.29 -6.80
CA MET A 267 13.21 4.36 -6.13
C MET A 267 14.53 4.61 -6.87
N ARG A 268 14.71 5.83 -7.36
CA ARG A 268 15.93 6.30 -8.02
C ARG A 268 16.52 7.52 -7.31
N GLN A 269 17.75 7.89 -7.65
CA GLN A 269 18.36 9.12 -7.13
C GLN A 269 17.57 10.38 -7.53
N SER A 270 16.96 10.37 -8.72
CA SER A 270 16.12 11.46 -9.25
C SER A 270 14.66 11.43 -8.78
N GLY A 271 14.29 10.57 -7.83
CA GLY A 271 12.92 10.43 -7.34
C GLY A 271 12.32 9.06 -7.61
N LEU A 272 11.01 8.99 -7.67
CA LEU A 272 10.22 7.78 -7.89
C LEU A 272 9.79 7.68 -9.36
N ARG A 273 10.11 6.57 -10.00
CA ARG A 273 9.67 6.26 -11.35
C ARG A 273 8.49 5.30 -11.31
N PRO A 274 7.34 5.64 -11.92
CA PRO A 274 6.24 4.69 -12.07
C PRO A 274 6.68 3.49 -12.91
N VAL A 275 6.25 2.29 -12.50
CA VAL A 275 6.57 1.01 -13.18
C VAL A 275 5.31 0.49 -13.85
N GLU A 276 5.16 0.76 -15.12
CA GLU A 276 3.98 0.34 -15.91
C GLU A 276 3.92 -1.18 -16.08
N ASN A 277 5.08 -1.82 -16.26
CA ASN A 277 5.23 -3.26 -16.47
C ASN A 277 6.09 -3.90 -15.37
N PRO A 278 5.54 -4.19 -14.18
CA PRO A 278 6.31 -4.81 -13.11
C PRO A 278 6.89 -6.17 -13.49
N SER A 279 6.15 -6.94 -14.29
CA SER A 279 6.57 -8.27 -14.74
C SER A 279 7.93 -8.28 -15.43
N GLU A 280 8.23 -7.26 -16.24
CA GLU A 280 9.52 -7.15 -16.95
C GLU A 280 10.71 -6.94 -16.02
N HIS A 281 10.47 -6.33 -14.86
CA HIS A 281 11.50 -6.00 -13.87
C HIS A 281 11.63 -7.03 -12.74
N LEU A 282 10.61 -7.88 -12.57
CA LEU A 282 10.54 -8.91 -11.52
C LEU A 282 11.02 -10.28 -11.99
N MET A 283 11.52 -10.36 -13.21
CA MET A 283 12.10 -11.56 -13.80
C MET A 283 13.54 -11.28 -14.20
N THR A 284 14.40 -12.24 -13.92
CA THR A 284 15.80 -12.16 -14.35
C THR A 284 15.88 -12.39 -15.86
N GLN A 285 16.36 -11.40 -16.59
CA GLN A 285 16.71 -11.53 -18.00
C GLN A 285 18.07 -12.25 -18.10
N SER A 286 18.07 -13.55 -18.00
CA SER A 286 19.30 -14.36 -18.10
C SER A 286 19.06 -15.50 -19.08
N ASP A 287 19.97 -15.66 -20.03
CA ASP A 287 20.01 -16.83 -20.93
C ASP A 287 20.52 -18.10 -20.23
N LEU A 288 20.84 -18.01 -18.93
CA LEU A 288 21.32 -19.13 -18.14
C LEU A 288 20.16 -20.00 -17.67
N LYS A 289 20.19 -21.27 -18.01
CA LYS A 289 19.25 -22.29 -17.51
C LYS A 289 19.63 -22.67 -16.08
N LEU A 290 19.10 -21.94 -15.12
CA LEU A 290 19.37 -22.17 -13.70
C LEU A 290 18.27 -23.05 -13.07
N SER A 291 18.70 -24.04 -12.30
CA SER A 291 17.80 -24.80 -11.45
C SER A 291 17.33 -23.94 -10.26
N GLY A 292 16.18 -24.30 -9.68
CA GLY A 292 15.66 -23.59 -8.51
C GLY A 292 14.87 -22.32 -8.81
N THR A 293 14.58 -22.05 -10.09
CA THR A 293 13.83 -20.87 -10.51
C THR A 293 12.52 -21.24 -11.18
N ALA A 294 11.42 -20.58 -10.79
CA ALA A 294 10.11 -20.72 -11.41
C ALA A 294 9.40 -19.35 -11.49
N ILE A 295 8.57 -19.16 -12.51
CA ILE A 295 7.81 -17.91 -12.68
C ILE A 295 6.37 -18.11 -12.22
N ALA A 296 5.96 -17.37 -11.21
CA ALA A 296 4.58 -17.33 -10.75
C ALA A 296 3.79 -16.25 -11.50
N VAL A 297 2.56 -16.58 -11.90
CA VAL A 297 1.57 -15.57 -12.31
C VAL A 297 0.68 -15.28 -11.11
N ALA A 298 0.97 -14.20 -10.44
CA ALA A 298 0.31 -13.77 -9.22
C ALA A 298 -0.61 -12.58 -9.45
N MET A 299 -1.49 -12.33 -8.47
CA MET A 299 -2.34 -11.15 -8.41
C MET A 299 -2.04 -10.34 -7.17
N GLU A 300 -2.01 -9.04 -7.32
CA GLU A 300 -2.10 -8.12 -6.19
C GLU A 300 -3.30 -7.21 -6.42
N GLY A 301 -4.32 -7.36 -5.58
CA GLY A 301 -5.61 -6.73 -5.83
C GLY A 301 -6.25 -7.21 -7.13
N VAL A 302 -6.35 -6.32 -8.13
CA VAL A 302 -6.87 -6.63 -9.48
C VAL A 302 -5.77 -6.74 -10.53
N ARG A 303 -4.53 -6.43 -10.20
CA ARG A 303 -3.40 -6.37 -11.12
C ARG A 303 -2.69 -7.73 -11.21
N PRO A 304 -2.67 -8.38 -12.37
CA PRO A 304 -1.82 -9.53 -12.60
C PRO A 304 -0.37 -9.10 -12.80
N PHE A 305 0.57 -9.91 -12.37
CA PHE A 305 2.00 -9.74 -12.64
C PHE A 305 2.73 -11.07 -12.57
N LEU A 306 3.83 -11.15 -13.30
CA LEU A 306 4.73 -12.27 -13.24
C LEU A 306 5.88 -11.97 -12.32
N ILE A 307 6.25 -12.95 -11.49
CA ILE A 307 7.33 -12.80 -10.52
C ILE A 307 8.16 -14.06 -10.43
N GLU A 308 9.46 -13.87 -10.38
CA GLU A 308 10.41 -14.95 -10.22
C GLU A 308 10.46 -15.43 -8.77
N THR A 309 10.25 -16.73 -8.58
CA THR A 309 10.43 -17.44 -7.33
C THR A 309 11.70 -18.26 -7.40
N GLN A 310 12.63 -18.03 -6.49
CA GLN A 310 13.91 -18.71 -6.41
C GLN A 310 13.98 -19.58 -5.17
N ALA A 311 14.40 -20.83 -5.31
CA ALA A 311 14.61 -21.74 -4.20
C ALA A 311 16.00 -22.36 -4.25
N LEU A 312 16.60 -22.53 -3.09
CA LEU A 312 17.82 -23.28 -2.91
C LEU A 312 17.57 -24.40 -1.91
N VAL A 313 17.80 -25.64 -2.35
CA VAL A 313 17.66 -26.84 -1.52
C VAL A 313 19.03 -27.51 -1.40
N SER A 314 19.53 -27.62 -0.18
CA SER A 314 20.81 -28.27 0.12
C SER A 314 20.67 -29.34 1.20
N SER A 315 21.68 -30.17 1.36
CA SER A 315 21.72 -31.10 2.49
C SER A 315 21.97 -30.31 3.77
N ALA A 316 21.15 -30.57 4.81
CA ALA A 316 21.33 -29.93 6.10
C ALA A 316 22.69 -30.37 6.70
N VAL A 317 23.52 -29.38 7.05
CA VAL A 317 24.80 -29.57 7.73
C VAL A 317 24.60 -29.72 9.25
N TYR A 318 23.55 -29.10 9.76
CA TYR A 318 23.20 -29.12 11.17
C TYR A 318 22.09 -30.13 11.47
N ALA A 319 21.99 -30.57 12.72
CA ALA A 319 20.97 -31.53 13.15
C ALA A 319 19.53 -31.05 12.91
N THR A 320 19.31 -29.73 12.88
CA THR A 320 18.01 -29.12 12.56
C THR A 320 18.10 -28.41 11.20
N PRO A 321 17.32 -28.85 10.20
CA PRO A 321 17.25 -28.19 8.89
C PRO A 321 16.81 -26.72 8.98
N GLN A 322 17.50 -25.88 8.25
CA GLN A 322 17.17 -24.46 8.15
C GLN A 322 16.09 -24.22 7.09
N ARG A 323 15.08 -23.43 7.43
CA ARG A 323 14.02 -23.06 6.51
C ARG A 323 13.77 -21.56 6.63
N SER A 324 14.07 -20.83 5.55
CA SER A 324 13.95 -19.38 5.51
C SER A 324 13.29 -18.94 4.21
N SER A 325 12.49 -17.90 4.29
CA SER A 325 11.86 -17.30 3.12
C SER A 325 11.95 -15.77 3.19
N THR A 326 12.22 -15.17 2.03
CA THR A 326 12.15 -13.72 1.82
C THR A 326 11.03 -13.44 0.82
N GLY A 327 10.10 -12.55 1.19
CA GLY A 327 8.98 -12.21 0.33
C GLY A 327 7.83 -13.22 0.30
N PHE A 328 7.92 -14.32 1.05
CA PHE A 328 6.87 -15.36 1.15
C PHE A 328 6.67 -15.77 2.61
N ASP A 329 5.44 -16.17 2.97
CA ASP A 329 5.16 -16.61 4.34
C ASP A 329 5.84 -17.93 4.67
N THR A 330 6.70 -17.94 5.70
CA THR A 330 7.49 -19.11 6.09
C THR A 330 6.62 -20.26 6.58
N ARG A 331 5.46 -19.98 7.22
CA ARG A 331 4.54 -21.03 7.68
C ARG A 331 3.88 -21.72 6.48
N ARG A 332 3.48 -20.93 5.47
CA ARG A 332 2.94 -21.48 4.22
C ARG A 332 3.99 -22.30 3.47
N MET A 333 5.23 -21.82 3.36
CA MET A 333 6.34 -22.57 2.78
C MET A 333 6.50 -23.92 3.49
N ASN A 334 6.54 -23.96 4.82
CA ASN A 334 6.67 -25.20 5.59
C ASN A 334 5.52 -26.18 5.34
N MET A 335 4.30 -25.66 5.18
CA MET A 335 3.13 -26.45 4.82
C MET A 335 3.29 -27.09 3.43
N LEU A 336 3.74 -26.31 2.43
CA LEU A 336 3.99 -26.78 1.07
C LEU A 336 5.09 -27.85 1.03
N LEU A 337 6.17 -27.69 1.79
CA LEU A 337 7.22 -28.69 1.94
C LEU A 337 6.69 -30.02 2.52
N ALA A 338 5.80 -29.96 3.50
CA ALA A 338 5.16 -31.13 4.06
C ALA A 338 4.24 -31.85 3.04
N VAL A 339 3.56 -31.09 2.17
CA VAL A 339 2.76 -31.66 1.07
C VAL A 339 3.67 -32.36 0.07
N LEU A 340 4.78 -31.75 -0.36
CA LEU A 340 5.76 -32.37 -1.26
C LEU A 340 6.31 -33.69 -0.72
N GLU A 341 6.61 -33.71 0.57
CA GLU A 341 7.14 -34.88 1.23
C GLU A 341 6.11 -36.02 1.32
N LYS A 342 4.92 -35.71 1.82
CA LYS A 342 3.89 -36.72 2.10
C LYS A 342 3.15 -37.20 0.86
N ARG A 343 2.93 -36.32 -0.14
CA ARG A 343 2.10 -36.60 -1.33
C ARG A 343 2.89 -36.85 -2.60
N ALA A 344 4.01 -36.16 -2.77
CA ALA A 344 4.84 -36.33 -3.96
C ALA A 344 6.11 -37.19 -3.72
N GLY A 345 6.35 -37.64 -2.49
CA GLY A 345 7.40 -38.58 -2.12
C GLY A 345 8.83 -37.99 -2.08
N PHE A 346 8.96 -36.66 -2.05
CA PHE A 346 10.26 -36.00 -1.96
C PHE A 346 10.80 -36.01 -0.53
N LYS A 347 12.07 -36.35 -0.36
CA LYS A 347 12.71 -36.38 0.97
C LYS A 347 13.31 -35.01 1.31
N LEU A 348 12.47 -34.13 1.86
CA LEU A 348 12.85 -32.75 2.21
C LEU A 348 13.09 -32.53 3.72
N ILE A 349 12.79 -33.55 4.56
CA ILE A 349 12.87 -33.42 6.03
C ILE A 349 14.29 -33.11 6.53
N GLN A 350 15.32 -33.60 5.82
CA GLN A 350 16.73 -33.40 6.14
C GLN A 350 17.42 -32.41 5.20
N LYS A 351 16.65 -31.52 4.58
CA LYS A 351 17.17 -30.53 3.64
C LYS A 351 16.95 -29.11 4.19
N ASP A 352 17.98 -28.29 4.03
CA ASP A 352 17.85 -26.84 4.15
C ASP A 352 17.10 -26.32 2.93
N VAL A 353 16.16 -25.40 3.16
CA VAL A 353 15.35 -24.79 2.11
C VAL A 353 15.33 -23.27 2.30
N PHE A 354 15.85 -22.59 1.31
CA PHE A 354 15.83 -21.13 1.23
C PHE A 354 14.97 -20.71 0.05
N LEU A 355 14.01 -19.80 0.29
CA LEU A 355 13.11 -19.26 -0.72
C LEU A 355 13.28 -17.74 -0.81
N ASN A 356 13.38 -17.23 -2.01
CA ASN A 356 13.46 -15.80 -2.28
C ASN A 356 12.48 -15.41 -3.40
N ILE A 357 11.68 -14.39 -3.15
CA ILE A 357 10.83 -13.76 -4.16
C ILE A 357 11.58 -12.55 -4.72
N ALA A 358 11.71 -12.50 -6.05
CA ALA A 358 12.43 -11.44 -6.72
C ALA A 358 11.84 -10.04 -6.44
N GLY A 359 12.69 -9.02 -6.47
CA GLY A 359 12.27 -7.63 -6.29
C GLY A 359 11.87 -7.23 -4.87
N GLY A 360 11.93 -8.16 -3.89
CA GLY A 360 11.56 -7.90 -2.49
C GLY A 360 10.08 -7.65 -2.25
N ILE A 361 9.26 -8.09 -3.17
CA ILE A 361 7.79 -7.99 -3.05
C ILE A 361 7.31 -9.11 -2.11
N ARG A 362 6.39 -8.77 -1.21
CA ARG A 362 5.73 -9.78 -0.40
C ARG A 362 4.60 -10.42 -1.21
N LEU A 363 4.79 -11.68 -1.57
CA LEU A 363 3.84 -12.47 -2.34
C LEU A 363 2.80 -13.11 -1.41
N ALA A 364 1.60 -12.57 -1.40
CA ALA A 364 0.51 -13.03 -0.53
C ALA A 364 -0.53 -13.89 -1.27
N ASP A 365 -0.51 -13.91 -2.60
CA ASP A 365 -1.46 -14.65 -3.44
C ASP A 365 -1.21 -16.16 -3.34
N PRO A 366 -2.18 -16.97 -2.86
CA PRO A 366 -2.06 -18.42 -2.80
C PRO A 366 -1.83 -19.09 -4.17
N ALA A 367 -2.22 -18.43 -5.25
CA ALA A 367 -1.99 -18.93 -6.61
C ALA A 367 -0.49 -19.10 -6.97
N SER A 368 0.41 -18.52 -6.17
CA SER A 368 1.86 -18.68 -6.32
C SER A 368 2.41 -19.99 -5.77
N ASP A 369 1.62 -20.76 -5.00
CA ASP A 369 2.08 -22.00 -4.38
C ASP A 369 2.68 -22.98 -5.38
N LEU A 370 2.02 -23.15 -6.53
CA LEU A 370 2.48 -24.06 -7.58
C LEU A 370 3.87 -23.67 -8.11
N ALA A 371 4.17 -22.39 -8.25
CA ALA A 371 5.49 -21.92 -8.64
C ALA A 371 6.53 -22.13 -7.52
N VAL A 372 6.15 -21.86 -6.27
CA VAL A 372 7.03 -22.06 -5.10
C VAL A 372 7.46 -23.52 -4.99
N ILE A 373 6.51 -24.48 -5.02
CA ILE A 373 6.86 -25.91 -4.96
C ILE A 373 7.66 -26.35 -6.17
N THR A 374 7.40 -25.80 -7.34
CA THR A 374 8.13 -26.10 -8.57
C THR A 374 9.59 -25.61 -8.50
N ALA A 375 9.83 -24.40 -7.96
CA ALA A 375 11.17 -23.89 -7.71
C ALA A 375 11.94 -24.78 -6.72
N VAL A 376 11.29 -25.20 -5.62
CA VAL A 376 11.88 -26.11 -4.62
C VAL A 376 12.26 -27.46 -5.28
N LEU A 377 11.37 -28.03 -6.10
CA LEU A 377 11.62 -29.29 -6.78
C LEU A 377 12.74 -29.15 -7.82
N SER A 378 12.73 -28.09 -8.61
CA SER A 378 13.77 -27.76 -9.57
C SER A 378 15.16 -27.73 -8.92
N SER A 379 15.26 -27.02 -7.78
CA SER A 379 16.51 -26.97 -7.00
C SER A 379 16.89 -28.32 -6.39
N SER A 380 15.92 -29.06 -5.85
CA SER A 380 16.18 -30.38 -5.21
C SER A 380 16.68 -31.44 -6.18
N LEU A 381 16.25 -31.36 -7.45
CA LEU A 381 16.61 -32.26 -8.53
C LEU A 381 17.79 -31.74 -9.36
N ASP A 382 18.17 -30.48 -9.17
CA ASP A 382 19.11 -29.74 -10.00
C ASP A 382 18.76 -29.76 -11.49
N ILE A 383 17.46 -29.58 -11.80
CA ILE A 383 16.91 -29.55 -13.15
C ILE A 383 16.23 -28.21 -13.39
N ALA A 384 16.69 -27.46 -14.39
CA ALA A 384 16.06 -26.20 -14.80
C ALA A 384 14.68 -26.44 -15.45
N LEU A 385 13.76 -25.56 -15.27
CA LEU A 385 12.46 -25.57 -15.93
C LEU A 385 12.59 -25.26 -17.43
N PRO A 386 11.63 -25.72 -18.25
CA PRO A 386 11.55 -25.31 -19.66
C PRO A 386 11.36 -23.80 -19.79
N GLU A 387 12.03 -23.19 -20.76
CA GLU A 387 11.92 -21.76 -21.04
C GLU A 387 10.52 -21.37 -21.51
N GLY A 388 10.07 -20.19 -21.09
CA GLY A 388 8.78 -19.65 -21.48
C GLY A 388 7.58 -20.32 -20.82
N VAL A 389 7.80 -21.02 -19.69
CA VAL A 389 6.75 -21.62 -18.87
C VAL A 389 6.55 -20.78 -17.61
N CYS A 390 5.30 -20.45 -17.30
CA CYS A 390 4.89 -19.84 -16.04
C CYS A 390 3.80 -20.69 -15.37
N LEU A 391 3.55 -20.44 -14.08
CA LEU A 391 2.69 -21.26 -13.27
C LEU A 391 1.72 -20.41 -12.44
N THR A 392 0.50 -20.93 -12.26
CA THR A 392 -0.46 -20.39 -11.30
C THR A 392 -1.30 -21.54 -10.72
N GLY A 393 -1.53 -21.55 -9.42
CA GLY A 393 -2.33 -22.60 -8.76
C GLY A 393 -2.13 -22.59 -7.25
N GLU A 394 -3.21 -22.67 -6.50
CA GLU A 394 -3.16 -22.90 -5.06
C GLU A 394 -2.97 -24.40 -4.77
N VAL A 395 -2.13 -24.72 -3.79
CA VAL A 395 -1.88 -26.12 -3.41
C VAL A 395 -2.55 -26.46 -2.09
N GLY A 396 -3.45 -27.44 -2.12
CA GLY A 396 -4.10 -27.96 -0.94
C GLY A 396 -3.29 -29.02 -0.19
N LEU A 397 -3.67 -29.31 1.05
CA LEU A 397 -2.97 -30.26 1.94
C LEU A 397 -2.99 -31.71 1.44
N SER A 398 -3.95 -32.06 0.56
CA SER A 398 -4.00 -33.39 -0.07
C SER A 398 -3.13 -33.50 -1.32
N GLY A 399 -2.47 -32.41 -1.73
CA GLY A 399 -1.66 -32.33 -2.94
C GLY A 399 -2.47 -31.99 -4.19
N GLU A 400 -3.75 -31.63 -4.03
CA GLU A 400 -4.59 -31.13 -5.11
C GLU A 400 -4.19 -29.70 -5.51
N VAL A 401 -4.31 -29.38 -6.80
CA VAL A 401 -4.16 -28.02 -7.32
C VAL A 401 -5.55 -27.41 -7.47
N ARG A 402 -5.84 -26.38 -6.66
CA ARG A 402 -7.13 -25.72 -6.55
C ARG A 402 -7.29 -24.59 -7.54
N PRO A 403 -8.54 -24.30 -7.95
CA PRO A 403 -8.81 -23.19 -8.86
C PRO A 403 -8.41 -21.84 -8.24
N VAL A 404 -7.96 -20.96 -9.11
CA VAL A 404 -7.57 -19.59 -8.74
C VAL A 404 -8.54 -18.58 -9.32
N SER A 405 -8.68 -17.46 -8.65
CA SER A 405 -9.52 -16.36 -9.13
C SER A 405 -8.87 -15.63 -10.32
N ARG A 406 -9.72 -15.00 -11.15
CA ARG A 406 -9.29 -14.10 -12.25
C ARG A 406 -8.33 -14.76 -13.23
N ILE A 407 -8.61 -16.00 -13.59
CA ILE A 407 -7.71 -16.80 -14.44
C ILE A 407 -7.47 -16.14 -15.82
N GLU A 408 -8.48 -15.53 -16.41
CA GLU A 408 -8.37 -14.85 -17.71
C GLU A 408 -7.34 -13.71 -17.66
N GLN A 409 -7.35 -12.90 -16.60
CA GLN A 409 -6.40 -11.80 -16.44
C GLN A 409 -4.96 -12.34 -16.28
N ARG A 410 -4.78 -13.47 -15.59
CA ARG A 410 -3.48 -14.13 -15.46
C ARG A 410 -2.98 -14.66 -16.80
N ILE A 411 -3.85 -15.25 -17.62
CA ILE A 411 -3.51 -15.76 -18.94
C ILE A 411 -3.12 -14.58 -19.86
N ILE A 412 -3.90 -13.52 -19.88
CA ILE A 412 -3.65 -12.34 -20.71
C ILE A 412 -2.30 -11.72 -20.35
N GLU A 413 -1.99 -11.59 -19.07
CA GLU A 413 -0.70 -11.04 -18.62
C GLU A 413 0.47 -11.95 -19.01
N ALA A 414 0.36 -13.27 -18.81
CA ALA A 414 1.39 -14.21 -19.19
C ALA A 414 1.66 -14.18 -20.71
N GLN A 415 0.59 -14.10 -21.51
CA GLN A 415 0.69 -13.97 -22.96
C GLN A 415 1.31 -12.64 -23.38
N ARG A 416 0.90 -11.52 -22.74
CA ARG A 416 1.43 -10.17 -23.02
C ARG A 416 2.94 -10.07 -22.79
N ILE A 417 3.44 -10.75 -21.76
CA ILE A 417 4.88 -10.81 -21.44
C ILE A 417 5.63 -11.76 -22.38
N GLY A 418 4.94 -12.60 -23.16
CA GLY A 418 5.55 -13.48 -24.16
C GLY A 418 5.82 -14.90 -23.67
N PHE A 419 5.19 -15.37 -22.61
CA PHE A 419 5.28 -16.76 -22.18
C PHE A 419 4.60 -17.69 -23.18
N ARG A 420 5.19 -18.88 -23.37
CA ARG A 420 4.72 -19.89 -24.35
C ARG A 420 3.70 -20.84 -23.75
N ALA A 421 3.81 -21.12 -22.45
CA ALA A 421 2.90 -22.01 -21.73
C ALA A 421 2.61 -21.51 -20.32
N LEU A 422 1.36 -21.71 -19.90
CA LEU A 422 0.91 -21.50 -18.52
C LEU A 422 0.40 -22.81 -17.96
N ILE A 423 1.00 -23.26 -16.84
CA ILE A 423 0.49 -24.37 -16.05
C ILE A 423 -0.50 -23.81 -15.04
N LEU A 424 -1.73 -24.34 -15.07
CA LEU A 424 -2.84 -23.85 -14.26
C LEU A 424 -3.72 -25.02 -13.77
N PRO A 425 -4.58 -24.79 -12.76
CA PRO A 425 -5.52 -25.81 -12.29
C PRO A 425 -6.45 -26.24 -13.43
N GLU A 426 -6.62 -27.54 -13.62
CA GLU A 426 -7.52 -28.08 -14.66
C GLU A 426 -8.97 -27.58 -14.48
N SER A 427 -9.39 -27.40 -13.24
CA SER A 427 -10.71 -26.85 -12.91
C SER A 427 -10.94 -25.44 -13.46
N ASN A 428 -9.90 -24.64 -13.64
CA ASN A 428 -10.01 -23.32 -14.26
C ASN A 428 -10.19 -23.36 -15.79
N LEU A 429 -9.94 -24.51 -16.43
CA LEU A 429 -10.21 -24.67 -17.85
C LEU A 429 -11.68 -24.96 -18.13
N HIS A 430 -12.43 -25.42 -17.14
CA HIS A 430 -13.85 -25.68 -17.29
C HIS A 430 -14.64 -24.39 -17.44
N GLY A 431 -15.24 -24.18 -18.61
CA GLY A 431 -16.03 -22.98 -18.94
C GLY A 431 -15.19 -21.78 -19.43
N LEU A 432 -13.88 -21.93 -19.51
CA LEU A 432 -12.99 -20.93 -20.09
C LEU A 432 -13.05 -21.02 -21.62
N SER A 433 -13.37 -19.91 -22.30
CA SER A 433 -13.19 -19.83 -23.76
C SER A 433 -11.68 -19.73 -24.02
N THR A 434 -11.14 -20.74 -24.73
CA THR A 434 -9.74 -20.74 -25.13
C THR A 434 -9.48 -20.03 -26.45
N GLU A 435 -10.52 -19.60 -27.13
CA GLU A 435 -10.44 -18.82 -28.37
C GLU A 435 -9.80 -17.45 -28.09
N GLY A 436 -8.75 -17.10 -28.81
CA GLY A 436 -8.03 -15.83 -28.68
C GLY A 436 -6.76 -15.89 -27.82
N TYR A 437 -6.48 -16.98 -27.11
CA TYR A 437 -5.18 -17.16 -26.44
C TYR A 437 -4.16 -17.81 -27.36
N THR A 438 -2.96 -17.21 -27.43
CA THR A 438 -1.81 -17.76 -28.17
C THR A 438 -0.89 -18.57 -27.25
N ILE A 439 -1.01 -18.40 -25.95
CA ILE A 439 -0.27 -19.17 -24.95
C ILE A 439 -0.88 -20.56 -24.76
N ARG A 440 -0.03 -21.60 -24.67
CA ARG A 440 -0.48 -22.96 -24.41
C ARG A 440 -0.92 -23.10 -22.95
N LEU A 441 -2.18 -23.50 -22.71
CA LEU A 441 -2.73 -23.75 -21.40
C LEU A 441 -2.58 -25.23 -21.03
N ILE A 442 -1.93 -25.52 -19.90
CA ILE A 442 -1.66 -26.89 -19.45
C ILE A 442 -2.35 -27.09 -18.10
N GLY A 443 -3.51 -27.74 -18.10
CA GLY A 443 -4.27 -28.04 -16.89
C GLY A 443 -3.60 -29.11 -16.05
N VAL A 444 -3.60 -28.94 -14.72
CA VAL A 444 -3.07 -29.92 -13.76
C VAL A 444 -4.06 -30.12 -12.61
N LYS A 445 -4.17 -31.38 -12.11
CA LYS A 445 -5.06 -31.73 -11.00
C LYS A 445 -4.33 -31.79 -9.65
N THR A 446 -3.08 -32.27 -9.69
CA THR A 446 -2.28 -32.51 -8.50
C THR A 446 -0.86 -32.01 -8.69
N VAL A 447 -0.14 -31.85 -7.59
CA VAL A 447 1.28 -31.53 -7.58
C VAL A 447 2.10 -32.54 -8.38
N GLU A 448 1.75 -33.84 -8.25
CA GLU A 448 2.42 -34.93 -8.98
C GLU A 448 2.19 -34.85 -10.50
N ASP A 449 0.96 -34.45 -10.92
CA ASP A 449 0.63 -34.23 -12.32
C ASP A 449 1.44 -33.05 -12.91
N ALA A 450 1.49 -31.93 -12.17
CA ALA A 450 2.31 -30.78 -12.56
C ALA A 450 3.80 -31.15 -12.71
N PHE A 451 4.31 -31.96 -11.78
CA PHE A 451 5.68 -32.44 -11.80
C PHE A 451 5.97 -33.30 -13.04
N ARG A 452 5.09 -34.25 -13.37
CA ARG A 452 5.25 -35.10 -14.58
C ARG A 452 5.31 -34.28 -15.85
N LYS A 453 4.41 -33.34 -16.02
CA LYS A 453 4.32 -32.45 -17.20
C LYS A 453 5.54 -31.54 -17.36
N LEU A 454 6.13 -31.10 -16.24
CA LEU A 454 7.26 -30.16 -16.22
C LEU A 454 8.61 -30.88 -16.45
N PHE A 455 8.82 -32.01 -15.77
CA PHE A 455 10.15 -32.64 -15.69
C PHE A 455 10.27 -33.94 -16.50
N ARG A 456 9.16 -34.56 -16.89
CA ARG A 456 9.18 -35.80 -17.70
C ARG A 456 8.70 -35.64 -19.14
N GLY A 457 8.09 -34.47 -19.47
CA GLY A 457 7.63 -34.17 -20.83
C GLY A 457 6.42 -35.00 -21.28
N GLU A 458 5.62 -35.54 -20.33
CA GLU A 458 4.43 -36.36 -20.61
C GLU A 458 3.15 -35.51 -20.66
#